data_54a53cf6450c27917fa7fc864d455fc9
#
_entry.id   54a53cf6450c27917fa7fc864d455fc9
#
_cell.length_a   1.000
_cell.length_b   1.000
_cell.length_c   1.000
_cell.angle_alpha   90.00
_cell.angle_beta   90.00
_cell.angle_gamma   90.00
#
_symmetry.space_group_name_H-M   'P 1'
#
loop_
_entity.id
_entity.type
_entity.pdbx_description
1 polymer ?
#
loop_
_entity_poly.entity_id
_entity_poly.type
_entity_poly.pdbx_seq_one_letter_code
_entity_poly.pdbx_strand_id
1 'polypeptide(L)'
;MNYHPSTHTPLTFHDRTQAFLDGGDSPRDYLERCLDTIARREPVVQGWVVLNEAGAREAADASARRYREGRPLSAIDGMPVGIKDLIETRDMPTQMGSPAYTGNFPKRDSAVVRALREAGAIVLGKTVTTALGFLDPGPTTNAFDPERTPGGSSSGSGAVVGANMVPVAVGSQLVGSMLRPASFNANWVLKPTYGGMNRGERQGFSQSHVGIHAGCAQDMWTTSIEIVRRVGGDPGHPGLYGEAAPPAGRKPARLAVLE
;
A
#
# COMPACT_ATOMS: atom_id res chain seq x y z
N MET A 1 -17.24 -17.09 2.77
CA MET A 1 -17.73 -16.29 1.62
C MET A 1 -16.87 -16.64 0.43
N ASN A 2 -17.48 -17.06 -0.69
CA ASN A 2 -16.74 -17.27 -1.91
C ASN A 2 -16.36 -15.88 -2.48
N TYR A 3 -15.10 -15.56 -2.39
CA TYR A 3 -14.52 -14.35 -2.95
C TYR A 3 -14.33 -14.60 -4.46
N HIS A 4 -15.04 -13.88 -5.30
CA HIS A 4 -14.97 -14.08 -6.75
C HIS A 4 -14.63 -12.78 -7.47
N PRO A 5 -13.63 -12.77 -8.39
CA PRO A 5 -13.17 -11.53 -9.02
C PRO A 5 -14.27 -10.76 -9.77
N SER A 6 -15.25 -11.43 -10.36
CA SER A 6 -16.31 -10.77 -11.13
C SER A 6 -17.36 -10.07 -10.27
N THR A 7 -17.44 -10.38 -8.97
CA THR A 7 -18.36 -9.74 -8.01
C THR A 7 -17.64 -8.96 -6.92
N HIS A 8 -16.32 -8.85 -7.08
CA HIS A 8 -15.48 -8.16 -6.11
C HIS A 8 -15.74 -6.66 -6.13
N THR A 9 -16.05 -6.10 -4.97
CA THR A 9 -16.10 -4.66 -4.75
C THR A 9 -14.86 -4.27 -3.96
N PRO A 10 -13.91 -3.55 -4.55
CA PRO A 10 -12.69 -3.15 -3.87
C PRO A 10 -12.96 -2.23 -2.67
N LEU A 11 -12.15 -2.36 -1.63
CA LEU A 11 -12.14 -1.41 -0.53
C LEU A 11 -11.54 -0.09 -0.99
N THR A 12 -12.24 1.02 -0.72
CA THR A 12 -11.82 2.38 -1.06
C THR A 12 -11.74 3.25 0.19
N PHE A 13 -10.94 4.30 0.15
CA PHE A 13 -10.80 5.27 1.24
C PHE A 13 -11.35 6.65 0.88
N HIS A 14 -11.08 7.14 -0.33
CA HIS A 14 -11.42 8.50 -0.75
C HIS A 14 -12.91 8.85 -0.58
N ASP A 15 -13.80 7.88 -0.72
CA ASP A 15 -15.25 8.05 -0.58
C ASP A 15 -15.73 8.13 0.87
N ARG A 16 -14.82 7.94 1.85
CA ARG A 16 -15.12 8.03 3.29
C ARG A 16 -14.77 9.37 3.90
N THR A 17 -13.88 10.13 3.28
CA THR A 17 -13.35 11.37 3.85
C THR A 17 -14.43 12.41 4.16
N GLN A 18 -15.47 12.50 3.33
CA GLN A 18 -16.59 13.39 3.60
C GLN A 18 -17.40 12.95 4.84
N ALA A 19 -17.65 11.65 4.98
CA ALA A 19 -18.35 11.13 6.16
C ALA A 19 -17.54 11.35 7.44
N PHE A 20 -16.20 11.33 7.38
CA PHE A 20 -15.35 11.68 8.52
C PHE A 20 -15.47 13.16 8.91
N LEU A 21 -15.57 14.06 7.94
CA LEU A 21 -15.79 15.50 8.18
C LEU A 21 -17.19 15.79 8.76
N ASP A 22 -18.20 15.06 8.28
CA ASP A 22 -19.60 15.22 8.71
C ASP A 22 -19.90 14.48 10.03
N GLY A 23 -18.95 13.70 10.55
CA GLY A 23 -19.11 12.92 11.79
C GLY A 23 -19.98 11.67 11.65
N GLY A 24 -20.33 11.27 10.42
CA GLY A 24 -21.11 10.06 10.15
C GLY A 24 -20.27 8.77 10.18
N ASP A 25 -18.94 8.91 10.13
CA ASP A 25 -17.95 7.81 10.27
C ASP A 25 -16.67 8.39 10.88
N SER A 26 -15.67 7.54 11.17
CA SER A 26 -14.37 8.01 11.65
C SER A 26 -13.21 7.17 11.11
N PRO A 27 -11.99 7.74 11.01
CA PRO A 27 -10.77 6.97 10.71
C PRO A 27 -10.56 5.79 11.67
N ARG A 28 -10.98 5.93 12.94
CA ARG A 28 -10.89 4.85 13.91
C ARG A 28 -11.84 3.69 13.56
N ASP A 29 -13.09 3.97 13.26
CA ASP A 29 -14.06 2.95 12.88
C ASP A 29 -13.69 2.30 11.54
N TYR A 30 -13.17 3.08 10.61
CA TYR A 30 -12.63 2.55 9.35
C TYR A 30 -11.47 1.57 9.59
N LEU A 31 -10.52 1.93 10.46
CA LEU A 31 -9.42 1.03 10.82
C LEU A 31 -9.93 -0.27 11.47
N GLU A 32 -10.88 -0.19 12.41
CA GLU A 32 -11.42 -1.40 13.06
C GLU A 32 -12.10 -2.32 12.04
N ARG A 33 -12.83 -1.79 11.05
CA ARG A 33 -13.37 -2.61 9.94
C ARG A 33 -12.28 -3.29 9.12
N CYS A 34 -11.15 -2.63 8.91
CA CYS A 34 -9.97 -3.25 8.28
C CYS A 34 -9.41 -4.38 9.14
N LEU A 35 -9.23 -4.14 10.45
CA LEU A 35 -8.73 -5.15 11.40
C LEU A 35 -9.66 -6.36 11.50
N ASP A 36 -10.98 -6.15 11.53
CA ASP A 36 -11.97 -7.23 11.47
C ASP A 36 -11.85 -8.06 10.19
N THR A 37 -11.58 -7.41 9.05
CA THR A 37 -11.38 -8.11 7.78
C THR A 37 -10.06 -8.89 7.79
N ILE A 38 -9.00 -8.30 8.36
CA ILE A 38 -7.72 -9.00 8.56
C ILE A 38 -7.95 -10.24 9.43
N ALA A 39 -8.60 -10.12 10.59
CA ALA A 39 -8.84 -11.25 11.49
C ALA A 39 -9.57 -12.41 10.80
N ARG A 40 -10.50 -12.12 9.89
CA ARG A 40 -11.23 -13.16 9.13
C ARG A 40 -10.44 -13.75 7.97
N ARG A 41 -9.60 -12.96 7.31
CA ARG A 41 -8.97 -13.34 6.03
C ARG A 41 -7.53 -13.81 6.18
N GLU A 42 -6.79 -13.28 7.14
CA GLU A 42 -5.37 -13.55 7.33
C GLU A 42 -5.02 -15.02 7.58
N PRO A 43 -5.85 -15.82 8.28
CA PRO A 43 -5.58 -17.25 8.44
C PRO A 43 -5.44 -18.01 7.11
N VAL A 44 -6.01 -17.49 6.02
CA VAL A 44 -5.95 -18.08 4.67
C VAL A 44 -4.99 -17.31 3.78
N VAL A 45 -5.08 -15.97 3.76
CA VAL A 45 -4.32 -15.13 2.82
C VAL A 45 -2.84 -15.04 3.19
N GLN A 46 -2.53 -15.01 4.49
CA GLN A 46 -1.16 -14.92 5.01
C GLN A 46 -0.36 -13.77 4.36
N GLY A 47 -0.99 -12.59 4.31
CA GLY A 47 -0.44 -11.41 3.64
C GLY A 47 0.46 -10.55 4.53
N TRP A 48 0.41 -10.73 5.85
CA TRP A 48 1.12 -9.90 6.81
C TRP A 48 2.30 -10.63 7.48
N VAL A 49 3.41 -9.93 7.65
CA VAL A 49 4.57 -10.39 8.45
C VAL A 49 4.38 -9.96 9.90
N VAL A 50 3.92 -8.73 10.10
CA VAL A 50 3.65 -8.15 11.42
C VAL A 50 2.63 -7.03 11.29
N LEU A 51 1.76 -6.90 12.30
CA LEU A 51 0.81 -5.81 12.46
C LEU A 51 1.20 -4.98 13.70
N ASN A 52 1.14 -3.65 13.59
CA ASN A 52 1.27 -2.72 14.69
C ASN A 52 -0.10 -2.14 15.05
N GLU A 53 -1.00 -2.98 15.52
CA GLU A 53 -2.39 -2.59 15.80
C GLU A 53 -2.49 -1.47 16.84
N ALA A 54 -1.67 -1.52 17.92
CA ALA A 54 -1.70 -0.49 18.95
C ALA A 54 -1.32 0.87 18.39
N GLY A 55 -0.19 0.98 17.68
CA GLY A 55 0.24 2.23 17.05
C GLY A 55 -0.71 2.69 15.95
N ALA A 56 -1.34 1.76 15.24
CA ALA A 56 -2.36 2.08 14.22
C ALA A 56 -3.62 2.70 14.86
N ARG A 57 -4.08 2.15 15.99
CA ARG A 57 -5.21 2.70 16.75
C ARG A 57 -4.92 4.10 17.28
N GLU A 58 -3.72 4.33 17.84
CA GLU A 58 -3.29 5.67 18.28
C GLU A 58 -3.27 6.68 17.12
N ALA A 59 -2.74 6.29 15.96
CA ALA A 59 -2.71 7.12 14.77
C ALA A 59 -4.13 7.42 14.24
N ALA A 60 -5.03 6.42 14.26
CA ALA A 60 -6.42 6.59 13.86
C ALA A 60 -7.18 7.53 14.79
N ASP A 61 -6.97 7.43 16.11
CA ASP A 61 -7.57 8.35 17.09
C ASP A 61 -7.07 9.79 16.91
N ALA A 62 -5.79 9.96 16.60
CA ALA A 62 -5.22 11.26 16.27
C ALA A 62 -5.83 11.84 14.98
N SER A 63 -6.00 11.02 13.95
CA SER A 63 -6.67 11.40 12.71
C SER A 63 -8.14 11.77 12.97
N ALA A 64 -8.88 10.95 13.73
CA ALA A 64 -10.28 11.24 14.07
C ALA A 64 -10.44 12.59 14.79
N ARG A 65 -9.48 12.97 15.67
CA ARG A 65 -9.48 14.31 16.28
C ARG A 65 -9.31 15.41 15.23
N ARG A 66 -8.37 15.27 14.29
CA ARG A 66 -8.16 16.24 13.22
C ARG A 66 -9.39 16.44 12.32
N TYR A 67 -10.07 15.34 11.97
CA TYR A 67 -11.32 15.43 11.21
C TYR A 67 -12.42 16.16 11.96
N ARG A 68 -12.62 15.89 13.26
CA ARG A 68 -13.59 16.64 14.08
C ARG A 68 -13.26 18.13 14.20
N GLU A 69 -11.99 18.49 14.11
CA GLU A 69 -11.52 19.87 14.12
C GLU A 69 -11.53 20.51 12.71
N GLY A 70 -11.97 19.78 11.68
CA GLY A 70 -11.96 20.24 10.29
C GLY A 70 -10.56 20.45 9.70
N ARG A 71 -9.52 19.79 10.26
CA ARG A 71 -8.12 19.99 9.90
C ARG A 71 -7.38 18.70 9.58
N PRO A 72 -7.87 17.85 8.64
CA PRO A 72 -7.10 16.69 8.20
C PRO A 72 -5.77 17.12 7.58
N LEU A 73 -4.71 16.31 7.75
CA LEU A 73 -3.36 16.62 7.25
C LEU A 73 -3.26 16.53 5.73
N SER A 74 -4.07 15.70 5.11
CA SER A 74 -4.12 15.50 3.66
C SER A 74 -5.35 14.69 3.27
N ALA A 75 -5.51 14.44 1.97
CA ALA A 75 -6.56 13.57 1.44
C ALA A 75 -6.42 12.09 1.83
N ILE A 76 -5.28 11.68 2.40
CA ILE A 76 -5.03 10.31 2.89
C ILE A 76 -4.88 10.25 4.42
N ASP A 77 -5.26 11.31 5.14
CA ASP A 77 -5.23 11.31 6.60
C ASP A 77 -6.19 10.24 7.15
N GLY A 78 -5.67 9.35 7.98
CA GLY A 78 -6.43 8.23 8.55
C GLY A 78 -6.52 6.97 7.68
N MET A 79 -5.89 6.95 6.50
CA MET A 79 -5.92 5.78 5.62
C MET A 79 -4.97 4.67 6.09
N PRO A 80 -5.46 3.45 6.39
CA PRO A 80 -4.59 2.30 6.71
C PRO A 80 -3.79 1.84 5.50
N VAL A 81 -2.47 1.66 5.69
CA VAL A 81 -1.55 1.29 4.62
C VAL A 81 -0.66 0.11 5.04
N GLY A 82 -0.55 -0.90 4.16
CA GLY A 82 0.43 -1.98 4.27
C GLY A 82 1.77 -1.59 3.65
N ILE A 83 2.88 -2.01 4.26
CA ILE A 83 4.24 -1.70 3.78
C ILE A 83 4.99 -2.98 3.46
N LYS A 84 5.41 -3.17 2.22
CA LYS A 84 6.20 -4.34 1.81
C LYS A 84 7.43 -4.52 2.71
N ASP A 85 7.71 -5.74 3.13
CA ASP A 85 8.78 -6.06 4.09
C ASP A 85 10.22 -5.99 3.53
N LEU A 86 10.42 -5.24 2.46
CA LEU A 86 11.71 -4.72 1.97
C LEU A 86 11.91 -3.24 2.33
N ILE A 87 10.85 -2.55 2.77
CA ILE A 87 10.80 -1.11 2.99
C ILE A 87 10.87 -0.86 4.49
N GLU A 88 11.84 -0.09 4.92
CA GLU A 88 12.12 0.15 6.34
C GLU A 88 11.04 0.98 7.02
N THR A 89 10.70 0.57 8.25
CA THR A 89 9.81 1.28 9.17
C THR A 89 10.50 1.41 10.53
N ARG A 90 10.27 2.52 11.23
CA ARG A 90 10.94 2.82 12.52
C ARG A 90 10.43 1.99 13.69
N ASP A 91 9.23 1.44 13.57
CA ASP A 91 8.44 0.81 14.64
C ASP A 91 8.15 -0.68 14.42
N MET A 92 8.66 -1.24 13.32
CA MET A 92 8.51 -2.67 13.01
C MET A 92 9.77 -3.23 12.38
N PRO A 93 10.04 -4.55 12.52
CA PRO A 93 11.16 -5.18 11.84
C PRO A 93 10.98 -5.13 10.32
N THR A 94 12.10 -5.22 9.59
CA THR A 94 12.17 -5.39 8.13
C THR A 94 13.02 -6.61 7.85
N GLN A 95 12.36 -7.74 7.61
CA GLN A 95 12.98 -9.06 7.59
C GLN A 95 13.21 -9.62 6.18
N MET A 96 12.76 -8.89 5.15
CA MET A 96 13.06 -9.14 3.73
C MET A 96 12.64 -10.54 3.23
N GLY A 97 11.70 -11.22 3.92
CA GLY A 97 11.29 -12.57 3.57
C GLY A 97 12.41 -13.61 3.70
N SER A 98 13.44 -13.34 4.51
CA SER A 98 14.63 -14.21 4.63
C SER A 98 15.00 -14.47 6.10
N PRO A 99 15.25 -15.73 6.48
CA PRO A 99 15.71 -16.08 7.84
C PRO A 99 16.97 -15.32 8.27
N ALA A 100 17.85 -14.95 7.34
CA ALA A 100 19.06 -14.18 7.63
C ALA A 100 18.80 -12.78 8.19
N TYR A 101 17.58 -12.26 7.98
CA TYR A 101 17.17 -10.95 8.47
C TYR A 101 16.12 -11.02 9.58
N THR A 102 15.91 -12.20 10.17
CA THR A 102 14.98 -12.34 11.29
C THR A 102 15.36 -11.40 12.43
N GLY A 103 14.39 -10.59 12.88
CA GLY A 103 14.60 -9.60 13.94
C GLY A 103 15.36 -8.34 13.52
N ASN A 104 15.72 -8.19 12.23
CA ASN A 104 16.33 -6.94 11.74
C ASN A 104 15.38 -5.77 11.93
N PHE A 105 15.75 -4.84 12.82
CA PHE A 105 14.94 -3.70 13.21
C PHE A 105 15.65 -2.40 12.85
N PRO A 106 15.28 -1.74 11.72
CA PRO A 106 15.99 -0.56 11.22
C PRO A 106 15.89 0.67 12.13
N LYS A 107 14.83 0.80 12.93
CA LYS A 107 14.50 1.95 13.81
C LYS A 107 14.43 3.29 13.07
N ARG A 108 14.12 3.25 11.79
CA ARG A 108 13.95 4.43 10.92
C ARG A 108 12.91 4.16 9.85
N ASP A 109 12.28 5.20 9.38
CA ASP A 109 11.38 5.16 8.24
C ASP A 109 12.15 5.42 6.93
N SER A 110 11.83 4.68 5.87
CA SER A 110 12.21 5.07 4.52
C SER A 110 11.53 6.39 4.11
N ALA A 111 11.99 7.04 3.05
CA ALA A 111 11.41 8.30 2.57
C ALA A 111 9.89 8.18 2.33
N VAL A 112 9.44 7.10 1.70
CA VAL A 112 8.01 6.85 1.42
C VAL A 112 7.21 6.68 2.71
N VAL A 113 7.71 5.92 3.67
CA VAL A 113 7.01 5.68 4.96
C VAL A 113 6.92 6.96 5.78
N ARG A 114 7.99 7.77 5.80
CA ARG A 114 7.98 9.09 6.42
C ARG A 114 6.91 9.98 5.79
N ALA A 115 6.87 10.06 4.46
CA ALA A 115 5.87 10.86 3.74
C ALA A 115 4.44 10.43 4.04
N LEU A 116 4.17 9.11 4.12
CA LEU A 116 2.86 8.58 4.49
C LEU A 116 2.45 9.03 5.90
N ARG A 117 3.35 8.93 6.89
CA ARG A 117 3.06 9.38 8.25
C ARG A 117 2.84 10.89 8.33
N GLU A 118 3.66 11.69 7.63
CA GLU A 118 3.49 13.14 7.53
C GLU A 118 2.18 13.54 6.84
N ALA A 119 1.66 12.70 5.95
CA ALA A 119 0.35 12.86 5.34
C ALA A 119 -0.81 12.41 6.24
N GLY A 120 -0.52 11.79 7.38
CA GLY A 120 -1.52 11.28 8.32
C GLY A 120 -1.98 9.85 8.03
N ALA A 121 -1.42 9.17 7.03
CA ALA A 121 -1.74 7.77 6.78
C ALA A 121 -1.27 6.87 7.94
N ILE A 122 -2.01 5.80 8.18
CA ILE A 122 -1.80 4.85 9.26
C ILE A 122 -0.95 3.70 8.75
N VAL A 123 0.33 3.64 9.11
CA VAL A 123 1.21 2.52 8.78
C VAL A 123 0.81 1.32 9.65
N LEU A 124 0.00 0.43 9.10
CA LEU A 124 -0.65 -0.65 9.85
C LEU A 124 0.26 -1.86 10.07
N GLY A 125 1.08 -2.21 9.09
CA GLY A 125 1.89 -3.43 9.21
C GLY A 125 2.84 -3.63 8.03
N LYS A 126 3.64 -4.70 8.14
CA LYS A 126 4.57 -5.15 7.09
C LYS A 126 3.93 -6.30 6.31
N THR A 127 3.86 -6.16 5.00
CA THR A 127 3.30 -7.16 4.10
C THR A 127 4.37 -8.10 3.56
N VAL A 128 4.02 -9.37 3.39
CA VAL A 128 4.95 -10.41 2.92
C VAL A 128 5.59 -10.04 1.58
N THR A 129 6.87 -10.33 1.47
CA THR A 129 7.64 -10.28 0.22
C THR A 129 8.21 -11.66 -0.08
N THR A 130 8.49 -11.97 -1.33
CA THR A 130 9.38 -13.10 -1.65
C THR A 130 10.77 -12.85 -1.08
N ALA A 131 11.54 -13.91 -0.84
CA ALA A 131 12.86 -13.80 -0.22
C ALA A 131 13.73 -12.76 -0.95
N LEU A 132 14.19 -11.75 -0.23
CA LEU A 132 15.00 -10.62 -0.72
C LEU A 132 14.41 -9.90 -1.95
N GLY A 133 13.11 -10.08 -2.23
CA GLY A 133 12.45 -9.55 -3.41
C GLY A 133 12.71 -10.32 -4.70
N PHE A 134 13.28 -11.53 -4.63
CA PHE A 134 13.55 -12.41 -5.77
C PHE A 134 12.41 -13.42 -6.02
N LEU A 135 12.71 -14.71 -6.19
CA LEU A 135 11.76 -15.70 -6.70
C LEU A 135 11.17 -16.61 -5.63
N ASP A 136 11.87 -16.85 -4.52
CA ASP A 136 11.41 -17.79 -3.48
C ASP A 136 10.14 -17.24 -2.81
N PRO A 137 9.00 -17.93 -2.94
CA PRO A 137 7.73 -17.44 -2.43
C PRO A 137 7.68 -17.47 -0.90
N GLY A 138 6.93 -16.52 -0.33
CA GLY A 138 6.49 -16.58 1.05
C GLY A 138 5.19 -17.40 1.20
N PRO A 139 4.56 -17.36 2.38
CA PRO A 139 3.35 -18.14 2.68
C PRO A 139 2.08 -17.60 2.01
N THR A 140 2.12 -16.38 1.48
CA THR A 140 0.94 -15.67 0.99
C THR A 140 0.23 -16.42 -0.14
N THR A 141 -1.09 -16.53 -0.03
CA THR A 141 -1.95 -17.06 -1.08
C THR A 141 -2.65 -15.95 -1.88
N ASN A 142 -3.21 -16.32 -3.03
CA ASN A 142 -4.03 -15.40 -3.82
C ASN A 142 -5.31 -15.02 -3.08
N ALA A 143 -5.72 -13.76 -3.16
CA ALA A 143 -6.90 -13.23 -2.45
C ALA A 143 -8.22 -13.91 -2.86
N PHE A 144 -8.30 -14.49 -4.06
CA PHE A 144 -9.50 -15.10 -4.61
C PHE A 144 -9.46 -16.63 -4.65
N ASP A 145 -8.25 -17.20 -4.71
CA ASP A 145 -8.05 -18.65 -4.79
C ASP A 145 -6.81 -19.04 -3.98
N PRO A 146 -6.98 -19.62 -2.77
CA PRO A 146 -5.87 -19.95 -1.88
C PRO A 146 -4.93 -21.05 -2.41
N GLU A 147 -5.34 -21.78 -3.44
CA GLU A 147 -4.50 -22.78 -4.08
C GLU A 147 -3.54 -22.18 -5.14
N ARG A 148 -3.67 -20.87 -5.38
CA ARG A 148 -2.87 -20.16 -6.36
C ARG A 148 -1.92 -19.16 -5.74
N THR A 149 -0.85 -18.87 -6.47
CA THR A 149 0.09 -17.83 -6.11
C THR A 149 -0.54 -16.43 -6.16
N PRO A 150 -0.23 -15.54 -5.22
CA PRO A 150 -0.62 -14.12 -5.32
C PRO A 150 0.26 -13.35 -6.31
N GLY A 151 1.25 -14.01 -6.94
CA GLY A 151 2.35 -13.35 -7.63
C GLY A 151 3.39 -12.80 -6.66
N GLY A 152 4.43 -12.16 -7.19
CA GLY A 152 5.54 -11.60 -6.39
C GLY A 152 6.41 -10.64 -7.21
N SER A 153 7.32 -9.94 -6.54
CA SER A 153 7.74 -10.13 -5.14
C SER A 153 6.90 -9.38 -4.09
N SER A 154 6.04 -8.42 -4.45
CA SER A 154 5.11 -7.74 -3.53
C SER A 154 3.85 -8.58 -3.28
N SER A 155 4.06 -9.87 -2.93
CA SER A 155 2.99 -10.87 -2.75
C SER A 155 1.94 -10.44 -1.73
N GLY A 156 2.37 -10.14 -0.51
CA GLY A 156 1.47 -9.66 0.54
C GLY A 156 0.81 -8.33 0.18
N SER A 157 1.55 -7.36 -0.39
CA SER A 157 0.97 -6.05 -0.75
C SER A 157 -0.19 -6.19 -1.75
N GLY A 158 -0.04 -7.03 -2.78
CA GLY A 158 -1.12 -7.32 -3.70
C GLY A 158 -2.28 -8.07 -3.04
N ALA A 159 -1.97 -9.10 -2.25
CA ALA A 159 -2.98 -9.94 -1.63
C ALA A 159 -3.83 -9.20 -0.57
N VAL A 160 -3.23 -8.38 0.30
CA VAL A 160 -3.99 -7.65 1.35
C VAL A 160 -4.94 -6.60 0.76
N VAL A 161 -4.58 -5.96 -0.35
CA VAL A 161 -5.48 -5.05 -1.07
C VAL A 161 -6.59 -5.84 -1.76
N GLY A 162 -6.26 -6.90 -2.51
CA GLY A 162 -7.26 -7.76 -3.16
C GLY A 162 -8.20 -8.46 -2.19
N ALA A 163 -7.75 -8.72 -0.96
CA ALA A 163 -8.57 -9.30 0.10
C ALA A 163 -9.39 -8.25 0.88
N ASN A 164 -9.37 -6.97 0.49
CA ASN A 164 -10.05 -5.87 1.19
C ASN A 164 -9.62 -5.71 2.66
N MET A 165 -8.40 -6.07 3.00
CA MET A 165 -7.84 -5.87 4.34
C MET A 165 -7.43 -4.43 4.58
N VAL A 166 -6.91 -3.78 3.54
CA VAL A 166 -6.56 -2.34 3.51
C VAL A 166 -6.85 -1.78 2.12
N PRO A 167 -7.16 -0.47 2.00
CA PRO A 167 -7.41 0.16 0.71
C PRO A 167 -6.14 0.32 -0.13
N VAL A 168 -4.97 0.41 0.53
CA VAL A 168 -3.70 0.72 -0.11
C VAL A 168 -2.54 -0.08 0.52
N ALA A 169 -1.58 -0.48 -0.30
CA ALA A 169 -0.31 -1.02 0.15
C ALA A 169 0.87 -0.52 -0.71
N VAL A 170 2.01 -0.29 -0.08
CA VAL A 170 3.26 0.05 -0.76
C VAL A 170 3.97 -1.22 -1.18
N GLY A 171 4.41 -1.25 -2.43
CA GLY A 171 5.23 -2.31 -2.98
C GLY A 171 6.51 -1.79 -3.61
N SER A 172 7.32 -2.69 -4.13
CA SER A 172 8.52 -2.35 -4.92
C SER A 172 8.65 -3.25 -6.13
N GLN A 173 9.28 -2.75 -7.19
CA GLN A 173 9.48 -3.50 -8.42
C GLN A 173 10.85 -3.27 -9.03
N LEU A 174 11.47 -4.36 -9.43
CA LEU A 174 12.61 -4.36 -10.35
C LEU A 174 12.12 -4.72 -11.78
N VAL A 175 11.54 -5.90 -11.94
CA VAL A 175 11.06 -6.43 -13.24
C VAL A 175 9.53 -6.44 -13.33
N GLY A 176 8.85 -7.20 -12.48
CA GLY A 176 7.39 -7.37 -12.49
C GLY A 176 6.74 -7.39 -11.11
N SER A 177 7.50 -7.03 -10.07
CA SER A 177 7.15 -7.31 -8.66
C SER A 177 6.00 -6.48 -8.08
N MET A 178 5.43 -5.56 -8.83
CA MET A 178 4.18 -4.86 -8.52
C MET A 178 3.07 -5.24 -9.49
N LEU A 179 3.36 -5.16 -10.79
CA LEU A 179 2.35 -5.40 -11.82
C LEU A 179 1.81 -6.82 -11.77
N ARG A 180 2.67 -7.81 -11.55
CA ARG A 180 2.28 -9.21 -11.49
C ARG A 180 1.35 -9.52 -10.29
N PRO A 181 1.71 -9.21 -9.02
CA PRO A 181 0.77 -9.43 -7.91
C PRO A 181 -0.49 -8.57 -8.02
N ALA A 182 -0.41 -7.38 -8.60
CA ALA A 182 -1.60 -6.55 -8.83
C ALA A 182 -2.60 -7.22 -9.78
N SER A 183 -2.11 -7.74 -10.92
CA SER A 183 -2.97 -8.42 -11.89
C SER A 183 -3.60 -9.70 -11.34
N PHE A 184 -2.88 -10.42 -10.45
CA PHE A 184 -3.37 -11.66 -9.85
C PHE A 184 -4.38 -11.43 -8.73
N ASN A 185 -4.35 -10.26 -8.09
CA ASN A 185 -5.21 -9.92 -6.96
C ASN A 185 -6.17 -8.75 -7.26
N ALA A 186 -6.45 -8.46 -8.53
CA ALA A 186 -7.42 -7.46 -9.00
C ALA A 186 -7.18 -6.05 -8.42
N ASN A 187 -5.91 -5.61 -8.33
CA ASN A 187 -5.55 -4.29 -7.82
C ASN A 187 -5.32 -3.29 -8.94
N TRP A 188 -5.63 -2.03 -8.67
CA TRP A 188 -4.99 -0.91 -9.34
C TRP A 188 -3.56 -0.76 -8.84
N VAL A 189 -2.63 -0.46 -9.74
CA VAL A 189 -1.22 -0.34 -9.37
C VAL A 189 -0.52 0.76 -10.15
N LEU A 190 0.24 1.56 -9.44
CA LEU A 190 1.16 2.53 -10.05
C LEU A 190 2.61 2.11 -9.78
N LYS A 191 3.32 1.80 -10.85
CA LYS A 191 4.79 1.79 -10.89
C LYS A 191 5.23 3.05 -11.64
N PRO A 192 5.74 4.07 -10.97
CA PRO A 192 6.14 5.31 -11.63
C PRO A 192 7.35 5.10 -12.54
N THR A 193 7.69 6.10 -13.34
CA THR A 193 8.98 6.17 -14.02
C THR A 193 10.12 6.04 -13.01
N TYR A 194 11.27 5.52 -13.44
CA TYR A 194 12.45 5.40 -12.59
C TYR A 194 12.78 6.75 -11.93
N GLY A 195 13.03 6.71 -10.62
CA GLY A 195 13.26 7.92 -9.83
C GLY A 195 12.02 8.78 -9.57
N GLY A 196 10.86 8.43 -10.12
CA GLY A 196 9.63 9.24 -9.98
C GLY A 196 9.04 9.28 -8.57
N MET A 197 9.44 8.37 -7.69
CA MET A 197 9.10 8.36 -6.27
C MET A 197 10.36 8.09 -5.46
N ASN A 198 10.63 8.90 -4.45
CA ASN A 198 11.84 8.79 -3.64
C ASN A 198 11.89 7.47 -2.89
N ARG A 199 12.87 6.64 -3.21
CA ARG A 199 13.06 5.32 -2.58
C ARG A 199 13.73 5.42 -1.21
N GLY A 200 14.34 6.55 -0.90
CA GLY A 200 15.13 6.76 0.30
C GLY A 200 16.58 6.26 0.15
N GLU A 201 17.34 6.39 1.22
CA GLU A 201 18.71 5.92 1.30
C GLU A 201 18.78 4.37 1.28
N ARG A 202 19.90 3.83 0.82
CA ARG A 202 20.22 2.39 0.80
C ARG A 202 19.35 1.53 -0.13
N GLN A 203 18.64 2.10 -1.06
CA GLN A 203 17.95 1.36 -2.11
C GLN A 203 18.96 0.97 -3.21
N GLY A 204 19.64 -0.17 -3.02
CA GLY A 204 20.88 -0.53 -3.73
C GLY A 204 20.73 -0.93 -5.20
N PHE A 205 19.53 -1.18 -5.71
CA PHE A 205 19.35 -1.60 -7.09
C PHE A 205 19.00 -0.45 -8.02
N SER A 206 19.80 -0.24 -9.04
CA SER A 206 19.66 0.86 -10.01
C SER A 206 18.31 0.88 -10.76
N GLN A 207 17.60 -0.24 -10.83
CA GLN A 207 16.30 -0.35 -11.53
C GLN A 207 15.12 -0.53 -10.58
N SER A 208 15.33 -0.41 -9.26
CA SER A 208 14.26 -0.55 -8.29
C SER A 208 13.30 0.63 -8.33
N HIS A 209 12.02 0.36 -8.14
CA HIS A 209 10.95 1.34 -8.04
C HIS A 209 10.16 1.07 -6.77
N VAL A 210 9.64 2.11 -6.16
CA VAL A 210 8.57 2.02 -5.16
C VAL A 210 7.28 2.46 -5.84
N GLY A 211 6.16 1.86 -5.45
CA GLY A 211 4.87 2.24 -6.00
C GLY A 211 3.71 1.76 -5.13
N ILE A 212 2.50 1.95 -5.62
CA ILE A 212 1.28 1.82 -4.83
C ILE A 212 0.35 0.78 -5.45
N HIS A 213 -0.10 -0.20 -4.64
CA HIS A 213 -1.27 -1.03 -4.89
C HIS A 213 -2.48 -0.40 -4.22
N ALA A 214 -3.64 -0.38 -4.87
CA ALA A 214 -4.87 0.15 -4.29
C ALA A 214 -6.11 -0.55 -4.82
N GLY A 215 -7.22 -0.42 -4.09
CA GLY A 215 -8.52 -0.91 -4.53
C GLY A 215 -9.12 -0.10 -5.68
N CYS A 216 -8.70 1.16 -5.85
CA CYS A 216 -9.18 2.02 -6.95
C CYS A 216 -8.09 2.98 -7.45
N ALA A 217 -8.31 3.54 -8.65
CA ALA A 217 -7.39 4.48 -9.28
C ALA A 217 -7.25 5.79 -8.48
N GLN A 218 -8.33 6.24 -7.83
CA GLN A 218 -8.33 7.45 -7.01
C GLN A 218 -7.38 7.33 -5.83
N ASP A 219 -7.51 6.29 -5.02
CA ASP A 219 -6.67 6.08 -3.84
C ASP A 219 -5.21 5.83 -4.23
N MET A 220 -4.99 5.09 -5.33
CA MET A 220 -3.65 4.85 -5.89
C MET A 220 -2.95 6.17 -6.25
N TRP A 221 -3.63 7.02 -7.02
CA TRP A 221 -3.08 8.29 -7.49
C TRP A 221 -2.88 9.28 -6.34
N THR A 222 -3.92 9.49 -5.51
CA THR A 222 -3.87 10.43 -4.39
C THR A 222 -2.74 10.07 -3.43
N THR A 223 -2.60 8.79 -3.08
CA THR A 223 -1.49 8.32 -2.24
C THR A 223 -0.14 8.62 -2.86
N SER A 224 0.02 8.37 -4.16
CA SER A 224 1.28 8.60 -4.86
C SER A 224 1.65 10.09 -4.87
N ILE A 225 0.69 10.97 -5.15
CA ILE A 225 0.90 12.43 -5.17
C ILE A 225 1.21 12.96 -3.76
N GLU A 226 0.51 12.48 -2.73
CA GLU A 226 0.78 12.89 -1.34
C GLU A 226 2.18 12.48 -0.87
N ILE A 227 2.69 11.35 -1.30
CA ILE A 227 4.07 10.93 -1.03
C ILE A 227 5.05 11.88 -1.73
N VAL A 228 4.88 12.09 -3.02
CA VAL A 228 5.87 12.84 -3.83
C VAL A 228 5.90 14.32 -3.46
N ARG A 229 4.76 14.90 -3.06
CA ARG A 229 4.71 16.28 -2.54
C ARG A 229 5.58 16.50 -1.31
N ARG A 230 5.84 15.46 -0.51
CA ARG A 230 6.63 15.53 0.73
C ARG A 230 8.10 15.16 0.54
N VAL A 231 8.37 14.17 -0.32
CA VAL A 231 9.72 13.64 -0.44
C VAL A 231 10.30 13.70 -1.86
N GLY A 232 9.51 14.13 -2.84
CA GLY A 232 9.97 14.26 -4.23
C GLY A 232 10.27 12.93 -4.90
N GLY A 233 11.05 13.01 -5.98
CA GLY A 233 11.69 11.87 -6.63
C GLY A 233 13.04 11.53 -6.00
N ASP A 234 13.72 10.52 -6.55
CA ASP A 234 15.11 10.22 -6.21
C ASP A 234 16.02 11.42 -6.54
N PRO A 235 17.17 11.57 -5.87
CA PRO A 235 18.12 12.62 -6.19
C PRO A 235 18.47 12.64 -7.69
N GLY A 236 18.33 13.80 -8.30
CA GLY A 236 18.55 14.00 -9.73
C GLY A 236 17.36 13.65 -10.64
N HIS A 237 16.22 13.27 -10.07
CA HIS A 237 14.98 13.00 -10.81
C HIS A 237 13.86 13.98 -10.41
N PRO A 238 13.02 14.44 -11.36
CA PRO A 238 11.99 15.45 -11.07
C PRO A 238 10.87 14.96 -10.16
N GLY A 239 10.72 13.64 -10.00
CA GLY A 239 9.60 13.05 -9.30
C GLY A 239 8.32 12.97 -10.15
N LEU A 240 7.34 12.23 -9.65
CA LEU A 240 5.99 12.22 -10.18
C LEU A 240 5.34 13.58 -9.85
N TYR A 241 4.54 14.13 -10.76
CA TYR A 241 3.81 15.37 -10.56
C TYR A 241 2.38 15.28 -11.11
N GLY A 242 1.48 16.08 -10.58
CA GLY A 242 0.10 16.17 -11.00
C GLY A 242 -0.80 16.77 -9.95
N GLU A 243 -2.07 16.93 -10.31
CA GLU A 243 -3.13 17.33 -9.38
C GLU A 243 -3.38 16.25 -8.33
N ALA A 244 -4.00 16.65 -7.21
CA ALA A 244 -4.35 15.69 -6.14
C ALA A 244 -5.36 14.64 -6.60
N ALA A 245 -6.32 15.02 -7.43
CA ALA A 245 -7.26 14.11 -8.07
C ALA A 245 -6.64 13.53 -9.37
N PRO A 246 -6.89 12.25 -9.69
CA PRO A 246 -6.49 11.71 -10.98
C PRO A 246 -7.20 12.46 -12.11
N PRO A 247 -6.54 12.62 -13.27
CA PRO A 247 -7.19 13.22 -14.43
C PRO A 247 -8.41 12.39 -14.87
N ALA A 248 -9.42 13.06 -15.40
CA ALA A 248 -10.58 12.36 -15.94
C ALA A 248 -10.17 11.35 -17.02
N GLY A 249 -10.75 10.16 -16.95
CA GLY A 249 -10.49 9.11 -17.93
C GLY A 249 -10.89 9.57 -19.35
N ARG A 250 -10.02 9.33 -20.32
CA ARG A 250 -10.30 9.59 -21.73
C ARG A 250 -10.25 8.27 -22.50
N LYS A 251 -11.26 8.02 -23.33
CA LYS A 251 -11.24 6.88 -24.25
C LYS A 251 -10.08 7.09 -25.23
N PRO A 252 -9.14 6.13 -25.35
CA PRO A 252 -8.06 6.25 -26.31
C PRO A 252 -8.61 6.23 -27.74
N ALA A 253 -8.08 7.08 -28.62
CA ALA A 253 -8.45 7.13 -30.02
C ALA A 253 -7.94 5.89 -30.80
N ARG A 254 -6.84 5.30 -30.35
CA ARG A 254 -6.23 4.10 -30.93
C ARG A 254 -5.67 3.21 -29.82
N LEU A 255 -5.81 1.90 -30.02
CA LEU A 255 -5.17 0.88 -29.21
C LEU A 255 -4.23 0.08 -30.11
N ALA A 256 -3.03 -0.22 -29.62
CA ALA A 256 -2.10 -1.16 -30.25
C ALA A 256 -1.97 -2.40 -29.37
N VAL A 257 -1.95 -3.57 -29.99
CA VAL A 257 -1.65 -4.84 -29.34
C VAL A 257 -0.29 -5.29 -29.88
N LEU A 258 0.63 -5.65 -28.99
CA LEU A 258 1.87 -6.31 -29.35
C LEU A 258 1.58 -7.82 -29.39
N GLU A 259 1.81 -8.44 -30.52
CA GLU A 259 1.72 -9.90 -30.72
C GLU A 259 3.00 -10.58 -30.22
#